data_95612528c60b55063de8c5366eb4aa53
#
_entry.id   95612528c60b55063de8c5366eb4aa53
#
_cell.length_a   1.000
_cell.length_b   1.000
_cell.length_c   1.000
_cell.angle_alpha   90.00
_cell.angle_beta   90.00
_cell.angle_gamma   90.00
#
_symmetry.space_group_name_H-M   'P 1'
#
loop_
_entity.id
_entity.type
_entity.pdbx_description
1 polymer ?
#
loop_
_entity_poly.entity_id
_entity_poly.type
_entity_poly.pdbx_seq_one_letter_code
_entity_poly.pdbx_strand_id
1 'polypeptide(L)'
;MHNPADLVRDFVNTYDVETGADAIASPPALVTWLGGRDLIGPGDAAGTADVILASDLRETLRAALRHNHDRGEAAPPRSFAALPLRVTLTASGPVLEPVSAGVPGGLARIACAVMGAQADGTWPRLKVCAESTCQWAFVDSSKNRSRSWCSMKVCGNRTKTRAYRARRQAGPDSGHPLSGFPDTV
;
A
#
# COMPACT_ATOMS: atom_id res chain seq x y z
N MET A 1 -2.65 21.48 -4.19
CA MET A 1 -1.89 20.70 -3.19
C MET A 1 -2.59 19.34 -3.08
N HIS A 2 -1.89 18.25 -3.36
CA HIS A 2 -2.48 16.90 -3.29
C HIS A 2 -2.75 16.52 -1.83
N ASN A 3 -3.85 15.81 -1.58
CA ASN A 3 -4.08 15.22 -0.27
C ASN A 3 -2.97 14.19 0.01
N PRO A 4 -2.28 14.23 1.17
CA PRO A 4 -1.18 13.32 1.48
C PRO A 4 -1.54 11.84 1.32
N ALA A 5 -2.69 11.42 1.80
CA ALA A 5 -3.14 10.03 1.70
C ALA A 5 -3.43 9.62 0.25
N ASP A 6 -4.00 10.52 -0.56
CA ASP A 6 -4.25 10.24 -1.99
C ASP A 6 -2.95 10.10 -2.77
N LEU A 7 -1.94 10.94 -2.48
CA LEU A 7 -0.63 10.84 -3.13
C LEU A 7 0.04 9.48 -2.83
N VAL A 8 0.04 9.06 -1.56
CA VAL A 8 0.60 7.76 -1.16
C VAL A 8 -0.17 6.61 -1.82
N ARG A 9 -1.51 6.64 -1.81
CA ARG A 9 -2.36 5.65 -2.49
C ARG A 9 -2.03 5.55 -3.97
N ASP A 10 -1.97 6.67 -4.66
CA ASP A 10 -1.76 6.72 -6.11
C ASP A 10 -0.35 6.25 -6.48
N PHE A 11 0.65 6.55 -5.63
CA PHE A 11 2.00 6.05 -5.84
C PHE A 11 2.09 4.52 -5.66
N VAL A 12 1.47 3.97 -4.62
CA VAL A 12 1.42 2.50 -4.44
C VAL A 12 0.70 1.84 -5.62
N ASN A 13 -0.33 2.46 -6.16
CA ASN A 13 -1.10 1.95 -7.29
C ASN A 13 -0.45 2.16 -8.67
N THR A 14 0.79 2.68 -8.75
CA THR A 14 1.54 2.70 -10.01
C THR A 14 1.88 1.30 -10.52
N TYR A 15 1.85 0.28 -9.66
CA TYR A 15 1.97 -1.12 -10.04
C TYR A 15 0.67 -1.87 -9.78
N ASP A 16 0.07 -2.38 -10.84
CA ASP A 16 -1.10 -3.26 -10.78
C ASP A 16 -0.66 -4.71 -10.67
N VAL A 17 -0.88 -5.32 -9.50
CA VAL A 17 -0.49 -6.71 -9.22
C VAL A 17 -1.29 -7.71 -10.07
N GLU A 18 -2.54 -7.38 -10.43
CA GLU A 18 -3.41 -8.28 -11.21
C GLU A 18 -2.98 -8.38 -12.67
N THR A 19 -2.56 -7.27 -13.27
CA THR A 19 -2.18 -7.20 -14.69
C THR A 19 -0.68 -7.20 -14.93
N GLY A 20 0.12 -6.89 -13.90
CA GLY A 20 1.56 -6.68 -14.01
C GLY A 20 1.93 -5.34 -14.67
N ALA A 21 0.97 -4.45 -14.92
CA ALA A 21 1.23 -3.14 -15.49
C ALA A 21 1.93 -2.23 -14.47
N ASP A 22 3.00 -1.54 -14.91
CA ASP A 22 3.79 -0.63 -14.07
C ASP A 22 3.91 0.75 -14.74
N ALA A 23 3.28 1.75 -14.14
CA ALA A 23 3.26 3.12 -14.64
C ALA A 23 4.58 3.88 -14.46
N ILE A 24 5.54 3.31 -13.72
CA ILE A 24 6.88 3.90 -13.48
C ILE A 24 8.02 2.94 -13.86
N ALA A 25 7.76 1.99 -14.75
CA ALA A 25 8.69 0.92 -15.14
C ALA A 25 9.98 1.40 -15.83
N SER A 26 10.04 2.65 -16.25
CA SER A 26 11.21 3.22 -16.97
C SER A 26 11.48 4.65 -16.51
N PRO A 27 12.73 5.16 -16.72
CA PRO A 27 13.06 6.53 -16.39
C PRO A 27 12.11 7.58 -16.98
N PRO A 28 11.73 7.53 -18.27
CA PRO A 28 10.75 8.47 -18.83
C PRO A 28 9.36 8.36 -18.20
N ALA A 29 8.91 7.13 -17.90
CA ALA A 29 7.62 6.89 -17.25
C ALA A 29 7.60 7.45 -15.82
N LEU A 30 8.68 7.27 -15.07
CA LEU A 30 8.84 7.84 -13.72
C LEU A 30 8.79 9.37 -13.75
N VAL A 31 9.53 10.00 -14.68
CA VAL A 31 9.52 11.47 -14.88
C VAL A 31 8.10 11.94 -15.20
N THR A 32 7.42 11.28 -16.13
CA THR A 32 6.04 11.62 -16.50
C THR A 32 5.10 11.54 -15.31
N TRP A 33 5.20 10.48 -14.51
CA TRP A 33 4.33 10.28 -13.34
C TRP A 33 4.58 11.34 -12.25
N LEU A 34 5.84 11.63 -11.93
CA LEU A 34 6.22 12.64 -10.92
C LEU A 34 5.90 14.06 -11.41
N GLY A 35 6.21 14.39 -12.67
CA GLY A 35 5.94 15.69 -13.26
C GLY A 35 4.45 16.02 -13.34
N GLY A 36 3.61 15.02 -13.69
CA GLY A 36 2.15 15.18 -13.69
C GLY A 36 1.52 15.45 -12.33
N ARG A 37 2.34 15.40 -11.26
CA ARG A 37 1.94 15.67 -9.88
C ARG A 37 2.72 16.82 -9.23
N ASP A 38 3.46 17.58 -10.03
CA ASP A 38 4.30 18.70 -9.57
C ASP A 38 5.33 18.29 -8.49
N LEU A 39 5.76 17.02 -8.52
CA LEU A 39 6.75 16.50 -7.56
C LEU A 39 8.19 16.78 -8.02
N ILE A 40 8.39 17.04 -9.30
CA ILE A 40 9.67 17.43 -9.92
C ILE A 40 9.46 18.62 -10.83
N GLY A 41 10.56 19.33 -11.15
CA GLY A 41 10.55 20.47 -12.07
C GLY A 41 10.64 20.07 -13.54
N PRO A 42 10.35 21.03 -14.45
CA PRO A 42 10.59 20.84 -15.87
C PRO A 42 12.10 20.68 -16.12
N GLY A 43 12.47 19.68 -16.92
CA GLY A 43 13.87 19.38 -17.25
C GLY A 43 14.55 18.39 -16.29
N ASP A 44 13.91 18.01 -15.18
CA ASP A 44 14.42 16.93 -14.34
C ASP A 44 14.41 15.60 -15.12
N ALA A 45 15.46 14.79 -14.95
CA ALA A 45 15.62 13.51 -15.60
C ALA A 45 15.83 12.40 -14.57
N ALA A 46 15.35 11.20 -14.87
CA ALA A 46 15.56 10.01 -14.07
C ALA A 46 16.60 9.09 -14.70
N GLY A 47 17.30 8.33 -13.86
CA GLY A 47 18.12 7.20 -14.25
C GLY A 47 17.51 5.87 -13.79
N THR A 48 18.15 4.76 -14.16
CA THR A 48 17.73 3.41 -13.71
C THR A 48 17.75 3.28 -12.19
N ALA A 49 18.72 3.90 -11.51
CA ALA A 49 18.80 3.91 -10.06
C ALA A 49 17.56 4.56 -9.40
N ASP A 50 17.01 5.60 -10.01
CA ASP A 50 15.81 6.27 -9.51
C ASP A 50 14.56 5.39 -9.67
N VAL A 51 14.47 4.61 -10.76
CA VAL A 51 13.38 3.63 -10.96
C VAL A 51 13.45 2.53 -9.91
N ILE A 52 14.66 2.02 -9.61
CA ILE A 52 14.86 1.02 -8.55
C ILE A 52 14.44 1.59 -7.20
N LEU A 53 14.91 2.80 -6.86
CA LEU A 53 14.55 3.47 -5.62
C LEU A 53 13.05 3.72 -5.49
N ALA A 54 12.39 4.16 -6.57
CA ALA A 54 10.95 4.36 -6.62
C ALA A 54 10.18 3.04 -6.40
N SER A 55 10.64 1.96 -7.04
CA SER A 55 10.02 0.63 -6.88
C SER A 55 10.19 0.10 -5.45
N ASP A 56 11.38 0.24 -4.86
CA ASP A 56 11.64 -0.16 -3.47
C ASP A 56 10.78 0.64 -2.47
N LEU A 57 10.67 1.96 -2.66
CA LEU A 57 9.80 2.81 -1.84
C LEU A 57 8.34 2.36 -1.96
N ARG A 58 7.86 2.13 -3.19
CA ARG A 58 6.49 1.69 -3.47
C ARG A 58 6.17 0.37 -2.76
N GLU A 59 7.01 -0.65 -2.90
CA GLU A 59 6.75 -1.95 -2.31
C GLU A 59 6.88 -1.93 -0.77
N THR A 60 7.76 -1.09 -0.23
CA THR A 60 7.84 -0.85 1.21
C THR A 60 6.56 -0.20 1.74
N LEU A 61 6.03 0.80 1.03
CA LEU A 61 4.75 1.42 1.37
C LEU A 61 3.59 0.41 1.26
N ARG A 62 3.55 -0.40 0.19
CA ARG A 62 2.54 -1.47 0.02
C ARG A 62 2.54 -2.43 1.21
N ALA A 63 3.72 -2.86 1.67
CA ALA A 63 3.86 -3.73 2.84
C ALA A 63 3.38 -3.04 4.13
N ALA A 64 3.71 -1.76 4.33
CA ALA A 64 3.22 -0.98 5.48
C ALA A 64 1.69 -0.81 5.46
N LEU A 65 1.10 -0.55 4.30
CA LEU A 65 -0.36 -0.45 4.16
C LEU A 65 -1.08 -1.79 4.36
N ARG A 66 -0.41 -2.92 4.09
CA ARG A 66 -0.92 -4.25 4.43
C ARG A 66 -0.98 -4.43 5.95
N HIS A 67 0.05 -3.99 6.69
CA HIS A 67 0.05 -4.04 8.15
C HIS A 67 -1.08 -3.19 8.75
N ASN A 68 -1.42 -2.04 8.16
CA ASN A 68 -2.59 -1.24 8.57
C ASN A 68 -3.91 -2.02 8.42
N HIS A 69 -3.96 -3.03 7.54
CA HIS A 69 -5.11 -3.88 7.33
C HIS A 69 -5.18 -5.02 8.37
N ASP A 70 -4.15 -5.84 8.45
CA ASP A 70 -4.21 -7.13 9.15
C ASP A 70 -3.66 -7.10 10.57
N ARG A 71 -2.91 -6.04 10.95
CA ARG A 71 -2.13 -5.97 12.19
C ARG A 71 -1.30 -7.23 12.46
N GLY A 72 -0.98 -7.96 11.38
CA GLY A 72 -0.13 -9.12 11.41
C GLY A 72 1.33 -8.77 11.71
N GLU A 73 2.24 -9.68 11.46
CA GLU A 73 3.66 -9.43 11.65
C GLU A 73 4.11 -8.21 10.84
N ALA A 74 4.69 -7.23 11.55
CA ALA A 74 5.16 -6.01 10.92
C ALA A 74 6.33 -6.35 9.99
N ALA A 75 6.31 -5.77 8.79
CA ALA A 75 7.48 -5.83 7.93
C ALA A 75 8.69 -5.24 8.68
N PRO A 76 9.90 -5.80 8.50
CA PRO A 76 11.09 -5.25 9.15
C PRO A 76 11.26 -3.77 8.79
N PRO A 77 11.73 -2.94 9.74
CA PRO A 77 11.89 -1.51 9.49
C PRO A 77 12.87 -1.29 8.33
N ARG A 78 12.47 -0.42 7.39
CA ARG A 78 13.33 0.02 6.29
C ARG A 78 13.57 1.51 6.37
N SER A 79 14.81 1.92 6.15
CA SER A 79 15.18 3.32 6.01
C SER A 79 15.61 3.62 4.57
N PHE A 80 15.30 4.81 4.10
CA PHE A 80 15.66 5.28 2.78
C PHE A 80 16.70 6.41 2.89
N ALA A 81 17.97 6.03 3.10
CA ALA A 81 19.07 6.99 3.19
C ALA A 81 19.23 7.86 1.92
N ALA A 82 18.78 7.35 0.77
CA ALA A 82 18.77 8.10 -0.48
C ALA A 82 17.66 9.18 -0.55
N LEU A 83 16.75 9.22 0.41
CA LEU A 83 15.64 10.19 0.51
C LEU A 83 15.76 11.02 1.79
N PRO A 84 16.84 11.81 1.98
CA PRO A 84 17.04 12.59 3.19
C PRO A 84 16.01 13.71 3.29
N LEU A 85 15.45 13.88 4.48
CA LEU A 85 14.50 14.92 4.82
C LEU A 85 15.09 15.84 5.88
N ARG A 86 14.67 17.11 5.86
CA ARG A 86 15.01 18.11 6.88
C ARG A 86 13.75 18.72 7.48
N VAL A 87 13.85 19.15 8.72
CA VAL A 87 12.82 19.95 9.36
C VAL A 87 13.21 21.41 9.23
N THR A 88 12.30 22.21 8.67
CA THR A 88 12.44 23.67 8.60
C THR A 88 11.41 24.31 9.52
N LEU A 89 11.87 25.20 10.41
CA LEU A 89 10.97 25.98 11.27
C LEU A 89 10.53 27.23 10.53
N THR A 90 9.24 27.35 10.27
CA THR A 90 8.62 28.50 9.62
C THR A 90 7.73 29.28 10.57
N ALA A 91 7.29 30.47 10.20
CA ALA A 91 6.34 31.26 10.99
C ALA A 91 5.01 30.53 11.23
N SER A 92 4.63 29.58 10.33
CA SER A 92 3.42 28.75 10.43
C SER A 92 3.66 27.41 11.14
N GLY A 93 4.88 27.14 11.61
CA GLY A 93 5.27 25.91 12.31
C GLY A 93 6.33 25.09 11.57
N PRO A 94 6.66 23.89 12.10
CA PRO A 94 7.65 23.01 11.49
C PRO A 94 7.11 22.40 10.17
N VAL A 95 7.97 22.37 9.16
CA VAL A 95 7.69 21.75 7.86
C VAL A 95 8.77 20.71 7.59
N LEU A 96 8.36 19.55 7.07
CA LEU A 96 9.26 18.50 6.61
C LEU A 96 9.48 18.66 5.10
N GLU A 97 10.74 18.77 4.69
CA GLU A 97 11.12 19.04 3.30
C GLU A 97 12.18 18.06 2.79
N PRO A 98 12.17 17.72 1.49
CA PRO A 98 13.29 17.04 0.86
C PRO A 98 14.58 17.85 0.95
N VAL A 99 15.71 17.18 1.19
CA VAL A 99 17.04 17.80 1.08
C VAL A 99 17.51 17.83 -0.36
N SER A 100 17.18 16.80 -1.14
CA SER A 100 17.57 16.67 -2.54
C SER A 100 16.58 17.38 -3.47
N ALA A 101 17.06 17.81 -4.64
CA ALA A 101 16.26 18.24 -5.77
C ALA A 101 16.05 17.10 -6.78
N GLY A 102 15.35 17.36 -7.87
CA GLY A 102 15.10 16.40 -8.95
C GLY A 102 14.30 15.20 -8.52
N VAL A 103 14.53 14.05 -9.17
CA VAL A 103 13.76 12.82 -8.93
C VAL A 103 13.89 12.29 -7.50
N PRO A 104 15.07 12.24 -6.86
CA PRO A 104 15.17 11.87 -5.45
C PRO A 104 14.37 12.80 -4.53
N GLY A 105 14.36 14.11 -4.82
CA GLY A 105 13.52 15.09 -4.11
C GLY A 105 12.04 14.84 -4.30
N GLY A 106 11.61 14.50 -5.52
CA GLY A 106 10.23 14.10 -5.83
C GLY A 106 9.78 12.87 -5.07
N LEU A 107 10.62 11.85 -4.99
CA LEU A 107 10.36 10.65 -4.18
C LEU A 107 10.33 10.96 -2.68
N ALA A 108 11.23 11.83 -2.21
CA ALA A 108 11.25 12.28 -0.83
C ALA A 108 9.98 13.06 -0.44
N ARG A 109 9.32 13.77 -1.38
CA ARG A 109 8.00 14.40 -1.16
C ARG A 109 6.91 13.37 -0.90
N ILE A 110 7.01 12.17 -1.49
CA ILE A 110 6.09 11.06 -1.17
C ILE A 110 6.31 10.61 0.28
N ALA A 111 7.57 10.52 0.74
CA ALA A 111 7.87 10.23 2.15
C ALA A 111 7.34 11.34 3.09
N CYS A 112 7.42 12.63 2.71
CA CYS A 112 6.76 13.71 3.44
C CYS A 112 5.24 13.53 3.50
N ALA A 113 4.61 13.05 2.43
CA ALA A 113 3.17 12.78 2.42
C ALA A 113 2.77 11.65 3.38
N VAL A 114 3.63 10.64 3.58
CA VAL A 114 3.41 9.61 4.62
C VAL A 114 3.33 10.26 6.01
N MET A 115 4.26 11.16 6.32
CA MET A 115 4.26 11.88 7.59
C MET A 115 3.06 12.81 7.73
N GLY A 116 2.64 13.45 6.63
CA GLY A 116 1.41 14.25 6.58
C GLY A 116 0.17 13.41 6.88
N ALA A 117 0.03 12.25 6.24
CA ALA A 117 -1.07 11.32 6.48
C ALA A 117 -1.07 10.75 7.91
N GLN A 118 0.11 10.58 8.52
CA GLN A 118 0.21 10.19 9.93
C GLN A 118 -0.24 11.33 10.85
N ALA A 119 0.16 12.56 10.56
CA ALA A 119 -0.18 13.73 11.38
C ALA A 119 -1.67 14.07 11.34
N ASP A 120 -2.34 13.92 10.19
CA ASP A 120 -3.78 14.17 10.03
C ASP A 120 -4.65 12.94 10.40
N GLY A 121 -4.05 11.83 10.80
CA GLY A 121 -4.74 10.61 11.22
C GLY A 121 -5.34 9.78 10.09
N THR A 122 -4.98 10.04 8.83
CA THR A 122 -5.45 9.25 7.67
C THR A 122 -4.58 8.02 7.40
N TRP A 123 -3.33 7.98 7.87
CA TRP A 123 -2.43 6.84 7.69
C TRP A 123 -3.04 5.47 8.08
N PRO A 124 -3.72 5.31 9.25
CA PRO A 124 -4.34 4.04 9.61
C PRO A 124 -5.55 3.65 8.74
N ARG A 125 -6.03 4.57 7.89
CA ARG A 125 -7.10 4.34 6.91
C ARG A 125 -6.57 3.96 5.53
N LEU A 126 -5.29 4.20 5.26
CA LEU A 126 -4.63 3.72 4.07
C LEU A 126 -4.38 2.22 4.19
N LYS A 127 -4.92 1.44 3.29
CA LYS A 127 -4.86 -0.02 3.29
C LYS A 127 -4.61 -0.55 1.88
N VAL A 128 -4.13 -1.78 1.77
CA VAL A 128 -4.19 -2.54 0.51
C VAL A 128 -5.32 -3.56 0.56
N CYS A 129 -5.85 -3.89 -0.59
CA CYS A 129 -6.92 -4.88 -0.75
C CYS A 129 -6.47 -6.24 -0.22
N ALA A 130 -7.29 -6.88 0.62
CA ALA A 130 -7.02 -8.22 1.18
C ALA A 130 -7.07 -9.33 0.13
N GLU A 131 -7.59 -9.07 -1.07
CA GLU A 131 -7.52 -10.01 -2.19
C GLU A 131 -6.07 -10.10 -2.71
N SER A 132 -5.44 -11.25 -2.53
CA SER A 132 -4.01 -11.48 -2.78
C SER A 132 -3.58 -11.17 -4.23
N THR A 133 -4.47 -11.35 -5.19
CA THR A 133 -4.19 -11.07 -6.60
C THR A 133 -4.46 -9.61 -6.98
N CYS A 134 -5.06 -8.81 -6.11
CA CYS A 134 -5.37 -7.40 -6.36
C CYS A 134 -4.37 -6.46 -5.69
N GLN A 135 -4.28 -6.48 -4.36
CA GLN A 135 -3.41 -5.62 -3.54
C GLN A 135 -3.49 -4.11 -3.86
N TRP A 136 -4.59 -3.64 -4.43
CA TRP A 136 -4.82 -2.23 -4.75
C TRP A 136 -4.93 -1.40 -3.48
N ALA A 137 -4.19 -0.30 -3.39
CA ALA A 137 -4.25 0.60 -2.24
C ALA A 137 -5.55 1.44 -2.28
N PHE A 138 -6.15 1.65 -1.11
CA PHE A 138 -7.37 2.46 -0.96
C PHE A 138 -7.42 3.15 0.40
N VAL A 139 -8.22 4.21 0.49
CA VAL A 139 -8.54 4.87 1.77
C VAL A 139 -9.84 4.27 2.31
N ASP A 140 -9.79 3.73 3.52
CA ASP A 140 -10.96 3.20 4.21
C ASP A 140 -11.79 4.33 4.81
N SER A 141 -12.85 4.72 4.11
CA SER A 141 -13.80 5.75 4.54
C SER A 141 -14.89 5.21 5.47
N SER A 142 -14.89 3.93 5.81
CA SER A 142 -15.89 3.36 6.71
C SER A 142 -15.76 3.91 8.13
N LYS A 143 -16.89 4.01 8.85
CA LYS A 143 -16.94 4.52 10.23
C LYS A 143 -16.00 3.73 11.16
N ASN A 144 -16.01 2.41 11.04
CA ASN A 144 -15.29 1.49 11.95
C ASN A 144 -13.94 1.02 11.39
N ARG A 145 -13.43 1.61 10.29
CA ARG A 145 -12.18 1.20 9.61
C ARG A 145 -12.14 -0.31 9.31
N SER A 146 -13.29 -0.89 8.93
CA SER A 146 -13.46 -2.33 8.78
C SER A 146 -13.44 -2.81 7.32
N ARG A 147 -13.25 -1.89 6.36
CA ARG A 147 -13.21 -2.26 4.95
C ARG A 147 -11.94 -3.04 4.64
N SER A 148 -12.11 -4.24 4.05
CA SER A 148 -11.01 -5.14 3.71
C SER A 148 -10.67 -5.17 2.22
N TRP A 149 -11.57 -4.72 1.35
CA TRP A 149 -11.40 -4.78 -0.10
C TRP A 149 -11.52 -3.39 -0.73
N CYS A 150 -10.73 -3.14 -1.76
CA CYS A 150 -10.86 -1.92 -2.57
C CYS A 150 -12.24 -1.82 -3.25
N SER A 151 -12.84 -2.97 -3.59
CA SER A 151 -14.20 -3.10 -4.09
C SER A 151 -14.87 -4.33 -3.51
N MET A 152 -15.99 -4.13 -2.80
CA MET A 152 -16.80 -5.24 -2.29
C MET A 152 -17.42 -6.06 -3.44
N LYS A 153 -17.87 -5.38 -4.50
CA LYS A 153 -18.51 -6.02 -5.66
C LYS A 153 -17.56 -6.92 -6.45
N VAL A 154 -16.28 -6.58 -6.51
CA VAL A 154 -15.28 -7.35 -7.26
C VAL A 154 -14.47 -8.22 -6.30
N CYS A 155 -13.59 -7.63 -5.52
CA CYS A 155 -12.63 -8.36 -4.68
C CYS A 155 -13.31 -9.09 -3.51
N GLY A 156 -14.30 -8.45 -2.86
CA GLY A 156 -15.06 -9.10 -1.78
C GLY A 156 -15.84 -10.33 -2.25
N ASN A 157 -16.50 -10.24 -3.41
CA ASN A 157 -17.21 -11.39 -3.98
C ASN A 157 -16.25 -12.48 -4.47
N ARG A 158 -15.10 -12.10 -5.09
CA ARG A 158 -14.05 -13.04 -5.51
C ARG A 158 -13.54 -13.88 -4.32
N THR A 159 -13.21 -13.23 -3.22
CA THR A 159 -12.75 -13.88 -1.99
C THR A 159 -13.81 -14.82 -1.42
N LYS A 160 -15.07 -14.37 -1.31
CA LYS A 160 -16.18 -15.21 -0.82
C LYS A 160 -16.40 -16.44 -1.67
N THR A 161 -16.40 -16.28 -3.01
CA THR A 161 -16.60 -17.38 -3.95
C THR A 161 -15.47 -18.41 -3.84
N ARG A 162 -14.22 -17.95 -3.71
CA ARG A 162 -13.06 -18.84 -3.52
C ARG A 162 -13.18 -19.62 -2.20
N ALA A 163 -13.51 -18.96 -1.11
CA ALA A 163 -13.69 -19.60 0.18
C ALA A 163 -14.84 -20.61 0.18
N TYR A 164 -15.95 -20.31 -0.51
CA TYR A 164 -17.06 -21.23 -0.68
C TYR A 164 -16.65 -22.50 -1.46
N ARG A 165 -15.96 -22.33 -2.59
CA ARG A 165 -15.47 -23.45 -3.40
C ARG A 165 -14.49 -24.34 -2.63
N ALA A 166 -13.54 -23.74 -1.88
CA ALA A 166 -12.59 -24.48 -1.06
C ALA A 166 -13.29 -25.34 0.01
N ARG A 167 -14.30 -24.77 0.70
CA ARG A 167 -15.10 -25.55 1.68
C ARG A 167 -15.85 -26.73 1.04
N ARG A 168 -16.41 -26.55 -0.16
CA ARG A 168 -17.08 -27.64 -0.88
C ARG A 168 -16.14 -28.74 -1.32
N GLN A 169 -14.89 -28.41 -1.66
CA GLN A 169 -13.87 -29.38 -2.07
C GLN A 169 -13.29 -30.14 -0.88
N ALA A 170 -13.25 -29.52 0.33
CA ALA A 170 -12.78 -30.19 1.54
C ALA A 170 -13.74 -31.28 2.08
N GLY A 171 -14.97 -31.38 1.55
CA GLY A 171 -15.97 -32.37 1.96
C GLY A 171 -16.55 -32.14 3.38
N PRO A 172 -17.64 -32.79 3.77
CA PRO A 172 -18.04 -32.89 5.16
C PRO A 172 -17.02 -33.77 5.87
N ASP A 173 -16.51 -33.31 7.01
CA ASP A 173 -15.62 -34.05 7.89
C ASP A 173 -16.27 -35.42 8.29
N SER A 174 -15.79 -36.51 7.71
CA SER A 174 -16.24 -37.86 8.00
C SER A 174 -15.49 -38.35 9.25
N GLY A 175 -15.81 -37.77 10.39
CA GLY A 175 -15.14 -38.07 11.63
C GLY A 175 -16.01 -37.94 12.89
N HIS A 176 -17.10 -38.63 12.96
CA HIS A 176 -17.68 -39.00 14.27
C HIS A 176 -17.63 -40.52 14.42
N PRO A 177 -16.64 -41.11 15.11
CA PRO A 177 -16.75 -42.48 15.53
C PRO A 177 -17.84 -42.54 16.59
N LEU A 178 -18.94 -43.19 16.26
CA LEU A 178 -19.90 -43.63 17.26
C LEU A 178 -19.16 -44.57 18.21
N SER A 179 -18.73 -44.06 19.37
CA SER A 179 -18.26 -44.86 20.48
C SER A 179 -19.45 -45.71 20.98
N GLY A 180 -19.34 -47.03 20.78
CA GLY A 180 -20.30 -47.99 21.21
C GLY A 180 -20.47 -47.94 22.74
N PHE A 181 -21.72 -47.99 23.19
CA PHE A 181 -22.06 -48.35 24.55
C PHE A 181 -21.74 -49.83 24.75
N PRO A 182 -21.03 -50.24 25.82
CA PRO A 182 -21.02 -51.65 26.23
C PRO A 182 -22.32 -51.95 26.96
N ASP A 183 -23.10 -52.89 26.42
CA ASP A 183 -24.10 -53.62 27.19
C ASP A 183 -23.41 -54.36 28.32
N THR A 184 -23.83 -54.09 29.55
CA THR A 184 -23.46 -54.92 30.70
C THR A 184 -24.75 -55.44 31.40
N VAL A 185 -24.79 -56.74 31.51
CA VAL A 185 -25.70 -57.61 32.23
C VAL A 185 -25.82 -57.21 33.69
#